data_0b68e7d191bdea6ecfffaa1784017ea7
#
_entry.id   0b68e7d191bdea6ecfffaa1784017ea7
#
_cell.length_a   1.000
_cell.length_b   1.000
_cell.length_c   1.000
_cell.angle_alpha   90.00
_cell.angle_beta   90.00
_cell.angle_gamma   90.00
#
_symmetry.space_group_name_H-M   'P 1'
#
loop_
_entity.id
_entity.type
_entity.pdbx_description
1 polymer ?
#
loop_
_entity_poly.entity_id
_entity_poly.type
_entity_poly.pdbx_seq_one_letter_code
_entity_poly.pdbx_strand_id
1 'polypeptide(L)'
;MDESFVLKVPENLDPAGVAPLLCAGITTYSPLRHWGVGEGKKVGVVGLGGLGHMGVKFARAFGAHVVVFTTSGSKVEDALRLGAHEVVNSRNADEMAKHAGSFDFILDTVSADHDVNASIQLLGLDGNLTLVGAPEKPLPVSSFALIFGRKSLSGSLIGGIAETQEMLDFCGEHGITADVEVIPIQQVNEAYERMLKSDVKYRFSIDMASLKNE
;
A
#
# COMPACT_ATOMS: atom_id res chain seq x y z
N MET A 1 -13.11 19.11 -19.55
CA MET A 1 -12.13 18.92 -18.46
C MET A 1 -10.96 19.82 -18.77
N ASP A 2 -10.43 20.51 -17.75
CA ASP A 2 -9.23 21.34 -17.93
C ASP A 2 -8.02 20.43 -18.18
N GLU A 3 -7.16 20.79 -19.14
CA GLU A 3 -6.00 19.99 -19.54
C GLU A 3 -4.97 19.79 -18.41
N SER A 4 -4.94 20.69 -17.44
CA SER A 4 -4.07 20.59 -16.26
C SER A 4 -4.38 19.37 -15.36
N PHE A 5 -5.53 18.73 -15.53
CA PHE A 5 -5.93 17.51 -14.84
C PHE A 5 -5.85 16.26 -15.71
N VAL A 6 -5.25 16.34 -16.90
CA VAL A 6 -5.08 15.20 -17.80
C VAL A 6 -3.70 14.59 -17.61
N LEU A 7 -3.67 13.27 -17.42
CA LEU A 7 -2.45 12.47 -17.26
C LEU A 7 -2.26 11.59 -18.50
N LYS A 8 -1.00 11.31 -18.81
CA LYS A 8 -0.63 10.35 -19.86
C LYS A 8 -0.42 8.97 -19.23
N VAL A 9 -1.11 7.98 -19.74
CA VAL A 9 -0.90 6.58 -19.36
C VAL A 9 0.10 5.95 -20.32
N PRO A 10 1.16 5.29 -19.84
CA PRO A 10 2.10 4.55 -20.68
C PRO A 10 1.39 3.45 -21.48
N GLU A 11 1.67 3.38 -22.79
CA GLU A 11 0.97 2.48 -23.72
C GLU A 11 1.23 0.99 -23.46
N ASN A 12 2.33 0.67 -22.78
CA ASN A 12 2.71 -0.70 -22.43
C ASN A 12 1.99 -1.25 -21.19
N LEU A 13 1.17 -0.46 -20.51
CA LEU A 13 0.43 -0.89 -19.33
C LEU A 13 -1.01 -1.29 -19.67
N ASP A 14 -1.48 -2.38 -19.05
CA ASP A 14 -2.89 -2.78 -19.16
C ASP A 14 -3.81 -1.75 -18.48
N PRO A 15 -4.76 -1.13 -19.20
CA PRO A 15 -5.68 -0.13 -18.67
C PRO A 15 -6.47 -0.60 -17.42
N ALA A 16 -6.83 -1.88 -17.36
CA ALA A 16 -7.55 -2.43 -16.20
C ALA A 16 -6.71 -2.36 -14.93
N GLY A 17 -5.41 -2.68 -15.04
CA GLY A 17 -4.47 -2.60 -13.93
C GLY A 17 -3.97 -1.18 -13.63
N VAL A 18 -4.09 -0.25 -14.60
CA VAL A 18 -3.74 1.18 -14.42
C VAL A 18 -4.82 1.92 -13.63
N ALA A 19 -6.09 1.62 -13.83
CA ALA A 19 -7.17 2.36 -13.19
C ALA A 19 -6.98 2.54 -11.67
N PRO A 20 -6.58 1.52 -10.88
CA PRO A 20 -6.33 1.69 -9.46
C PRO A 20 -5.05 2.47 -9.13
N LEU A 21 -4.11 2.65 -10.06
CA LEU A 21 -2.89 3.43 -9.82
C LEU A 21 -3.20 4.89 -9.48
N LEU A 22 -4.28 5.44 -10.06
CA LEU A 22 -4.73 6.82 -9.82
C LEU A 22 -5.31 7.05 -8.42
N CYS A 23 -5.39 6.01 -7.60
CA CYS A 23 -5.76 6.09 -6.18
C CYS A 23 -4.77 5.30 -5.34
N ALA A 24 -4.82 3.96 -5.37
CA ALA A 24 -3.97 3.10 -4.55
C ALA A 24 -2.49 3.22 -4.92
N GLY A 25 -2.18 3.44 -6.20
CA GLY A 25 -0.83 3.66 -6.68
C GLY A 25 -0.24 4.92 -6.08
N ILE A 26 -0.79 6.08 -6.41
CA ILE A 26 -0.24 7.36 -5.93
C ILE A 26 -0.24 7.48 -4.40
N THR A 27 -1.27 6.96 -3.71
CA THR A 27 -1.35 6.99 -2.24
C THR A 27 -0.19 6.26 -1.58
N THR A 28 0.33 5.20 -2.19
CA THR A 28 1.45 4.43 -1.65
C THR A 28 2.80 4.86 -2.22
N TYR A 29 2.84 5.34 -3.45
CA TYR A 29 4.04 5.87 -4.10
C TYR A 29 4.55 7.14 -3.41
N SER A 30 3.66 8.12 -3.20
CA SER A 30 4.01 9.44 -2.65
C SER A 30 4.77 9.38 -1.33
N PRO A 31 4.29 8.71 -0.26
CA PRO A 31 5.03 8.65 0.99
C PRO A 31 6.34 7.85 0.88
N LEU A 32 6.40 6.81 0.06
CA LEU A 32 7.65 6.06 -0.16
C LEU A 32 8.72 6.96 -0.80
N ARG A 33 8.34 7.79 -1.78
CA ARG A 33 9.23 8.78 -2.40
C ARG A 33 9.62 9.88 -1.43
N HIS A 34 8.65 10.45 -0.72
CA HIS A 34 8.86 11.54 0.24
C HIS A 34 9.86 11.18 1.33
N TRP A 35 9.78 9.97 1.86
CA TRP A 35 10.66 9.48 2.92
C TRP A 35 11.93 8.79 2.41
N GLY A 36 12.22 8.90 1.11
CA GLY A 36 13.45 8.41 0.52
C GLY A 36 13.64 6.90 0.62
N VAL A 37 12.55 6.15 0.48
CA VAL A 37 12.61 4.69 0.40
C VAL A 37 13.42 4.27 -0.82
N GLY A 38 14.37 3.35 -0.63
CA GLY A 38 15.26 2.89 -1.69
C GLY A 38 16.20 1.80 -1.22
N GLU A 39 17.27 1.60 -1.98
CA GLU A 39 18.31 0.59 -1.68
C GLU A 39 18.91 0.80 -0.29
N GLY A 40 19.12 -0.30 0.43
CA GLY A 40 19.65 -0.30 1.80
C GLY A 40 18.62 0.03 2.89
N LYS A 41 17.39 0.40 2.53
CA LYS A 41 16.31 0.67 3.49
C LYS A 41 15.49 -0.58 3.79
N LYS A 42 15.15 -0.77 5.07
CA LYS A 42 14.19 -1.79 5.51
C LYS A 42 12.81 -1.17 5.69
N VAL A 43 11.84 -1.68 4.95
CA VAL A 43 10.51 -1.12 4.84
C VAL A 43 9.47 -2.13 5.31
N GLY A 44 8.60 -1.69 6.23
CA GLY A 44 7.42 -2.45 6.65
C GLY A 44 6.17 -1.99 5.88
N VAL A 45 5.34 -2.94 5.46
CA VAL A 45 3.99 -2.67 4.96
C VAL A 45 2.99 -3.36 5.87
N VAL A 46 2.18 -2.58 6.58
CA VAL A 46 1.15 -3.10 7.48
C VAL A 46 -0.17 -3.22 6.75
N GLY A 47 -0.65 -4.46 6.64
CA GLY A 47 -1.83 -4.81 5.86
C GLY A 47 -1.51 -5.17 4.41
N LEU A 48 -2.20 -6.19 3.89
CA LEU A 48 -2.10 -6.60 2.49
C LEU A 48 -3.50 -6.61 1.88
N GLY A 49 -3.89 -5.48 1.36
CA GLY A 49 -5.15 -5.21 0.67
C GLY A 49 -4.92 -4.31 -0.54
N GLY A 50 -5.95 -3.57 -0.94
CA GLY A 50 -5.90 -2.70 -2.12
C GLY A 50 -4.82 -1.62 -2.09
N LEU A 51 -4.41 -1.10 -0.93
CA LEU A 51 -3.26 -0.20 -0.77
C LEU A 51 -1.97 -0.99 -0.57
N GLY A 52 -1.96 -1.93 0.37
CA GLY A 52 -0.75 -2.65 0.77
C GLY A 52 -0.07 -3.39 -0.38
N HIS A 53 -0.83 -4.00 -1.31
CA HIS A 53 -0.21 -4.70 -2.45
C HIS A 53 0.57 -3.73 -3.36
N MET A 54 0.08 -2.49 -3.55
CA MET A 54 0.82 -1.47 -4.29
C MET A 54 2.03 -0.98 -3.51
N GLY A 55 1.91 -0.77 -2.18
CA GLY A 55 3.03 -0.42 -1.31
C GLY A 55 4.16 -1.43 -1.37
N VAL A 56 3.86 -2.73 -1.41
CA VAL A 56 4.86 -3.80 -1.58
C VAL A 56 5.54 -3.69 -2.94
N LYS A 57 4.78 -3.57 -4.04
CA LYS A 57 5.33 -3.46 -5.40
C LYS A 57 6.26 -2.26 -5.55
N PHE A 58 5.85 -1.08 -5.08
CA PHE A 58 6.68 0.12 -5.17
C PHE A 58 7.92 0.05 -4.28
N ALA A 59 7.78 -0.34 -3.01
CA ALA A 59 8.93 -0.45 -2.12
C ALA A 59 9.97 -1.45 -2.68
N ARG A 60 9.51 -2.56 -3.26
CA ARG A 60 10.36 -3.52 -3.95
C ARG A 60 11.05 -2.92 -5.17
N ALA A 61 10.31 -2.20 -6.00
CA ALA A 61 10.85 -1.57 -7.22
C ALA A 61 11.86 -0.46 -6.90
N PHE A 62 11.72 0.22 -5.76
CA PHE A 62 12.72 1.17 -5.26
C PHE A 62 13.98 0.51 -4.69
N GLY A 63 14.03 -0.83 -4.60
CA GLY A 63 15.19 -1.57 -4.11
C GLY A 63 15.25 -1.78 -2.60
N ALA A 64 14.18 -1.47 -1.87
CA ALA A 64 14.12 -1.66 -0.42
C ALA A 64 13.97 -3.14 -0.04
N HIS A 65 14.41 -3.49 1.19
CA HIS A 65 14.08 -4.76 1.81
C HIS A 65 12.67 -4.68 2.41
N VAL A 66 11.71 -5.42 1.85
CA VAL A 66 10.28 -5.29 2.16
C VAL A 66 9.81 -6.41 3.06
N VAL A 67 9.18 -6.04 4.19
CA VAL A 67 8.52 -6.95 5.13
C VAL A 67 7.05 -6.62 5.22
N VAL A 68 6.18 -7.62 5.04
CA VAL A 68 4.73 -7.45 5.14
C VAL A 68 4.23 -7.93 6.49
N PHE A 69 3.45 -7.11 7.18
CA PHE A 69 2.75 -7.46 8.41
C PHE A 69 1.29 -7.77 8.11
N THR A 70 0.86 -8.99 8.39
CA THR A 70 -0.53 -9.44 8.15
C THR A 70 -1.04 -10.29 9.30
N THR A 71 -2.34 -10.24 9.53
CA THR A 71 -3.01 -11.13 10.51
C THR A 71 -3.44 -12.47 9.90
N SER A 72 -3.30 -12.64 8.59
CA SER A 72 -3.81 -13.81 7.85
C SER A 72 -2.68 -14.61 7.20
N GLY A 73 -2.52 -15.86 7.62
CA GLY A 73 -1.56 -16.79 7.02
C GLY A 73 -1.83 -17.11 5.54
N SER A 74 -3.08 -16.97 5.09
CA SER A 74 -3.45 -17.18 3.68
C SER A 74 -2.86 -16.14 2.72
N LYS A 75 -2.32 -15.02 3.23
CA LYS A 75 -1.73 -13.93 2.44
C LYS A 75 -0.21 -14.05 2.26
N VAL A 76 0.42 -15.06 2.86
CA VAL A 76 1.89 -15.21 2.82
C VAL A 76 2.40 -15.40 1.39
N GLU A 77 1.84 -16.35 0.65
CA GLU A 77 2.24 -16.63 -0.73
C GLU A 77 2.04 -15.41 -1.63
N ASP A 78 0.92 -14.72 -1.48
CA ASP A 78 0.64 -13.50 -2.24
C ASP A 78 1.63 -12.38 -1.93
N ALA A 79 1.96 -12.16 -0.67
CA ALA A 79 2.93 -11.13 -0.28
C ALA A 79 4.32 -11.39 -0.92
N LEU A 80 4.77 -12.64 -0.89
CA LEU A 80 6.04 -13.05 -1.51
C LEU A 80 5.99 -12.87 -3.04
N ARG A 81 4.89 -13.29 -3.67
CA ARG A 81 4.67 -13.11 -5.13
C ARG A 81 4.69 -11.62 -5.54
N LEU A 82 4.16 -10.74 -4.70
CA LEU A 82 4.14 -9.29 -4.92
C LEU A 82 5.52 -8.64 -4.74
N GLY A 83 6.48 -9.34 -4.16
CA GLY A 83 7.86 -8.88 -4.01
C GLY A 83 8.31 -8.65 -2.56
N ALA A 84 7.51 -9.01 -1.55
CA ALA A 84 7.97 -9.02 -0.18
C ALA A 84 9.13 -10.00 0.01
N HIS A 85 10.09 -9.66 0.86
CA HIS A 85 11.19 -10.56 1.24
C HIS A 85 10.80 -11.42 2.43
N GLU A 86 9.99 -10.85 3.33
CA GLU A 86 9.55 -11.49 4.56
C GLU A 86 8.07 -11.19 4.83
N VAL A 87 7.41 -12.11 5.51
CA VAL A 87 6.03 -11.93 5.99
C VAL A 87 5.98 -12.28 7.46
N VAL A 88 5.40 -11.40 8.25
CA VAL A 88 5.29 -11.50 9.71
C VAL A 88 3.82 -11.57 10.09
N ASN A 89 3.46 -12.53 10.93
CA ASN A 89 2.15 -12.54 11.54
C ASN A 89 2.08 -11.49 12.66
N SER A 90 1.38 -10.39 12.41
CA SER A 90 1.27 -9.29 13.38
C SER A 90 0.53 -9.65 14.69
N ARG A 91 -0.11 -10.81 14.76
CA ARG A 91 -0.68 -11.34 16.01
C ARG A 91 0.31 -12.17 16.83
N ASN A 92 1.47 -12.50 16.27
CA ASN A 92 2.49 -13.27 16.94
C ASN A 92 3.54 -12.31 17.54
N ALA A 93 3.48 -12.12 18.87
CA ALA A 93 4.37 -11.20 19.57
C ALA A 93 5.86 -11.58 19.43
N ASP A 94 6.18 -12.87 19.37
CA ASP A 94 7.56 -13.36 19.23
C ASP A 94 8.11 -13.08 17.83
N GLU A 95 7.27 -13.17 16.78
CA GLU A 95 7.65 -12.78 15.43
C GLU A 95 7.87 -11.26 15.34
N MET A 96 6.94 -10.47 15.89
CA MET A 96 7.05 -9.01 15.93
C MET A 96 8.32 -8.56 16.68
N ALA A 97 8.61 -9.16 17.83
CA ALA A 97 9.77 -8.80 18.64
C ALA A 97 11.12 -8.98 17.93
N LYS A 98 11.24 -9.93 17.00
CA LYS A 98 12.45 -10.13 16.19
C LYS A 98 12.79 -8.94 15.30
N HIS A 99 11.80 -8.10 15.02
CA HIS A 99 11.94 -6.94 14.16
C HIS A 99 11.99 -5.60 14.92
N ALA A 100 11.97 -5.62 16.25
CA ALA A 100 12.00 -4.41 17.06
C ALA A 100 13.19 -3.51 16.72
N GLY A 101 12.93 -2.21 16.52
CA GLY A 101 13.96 -1.21 16.27
C GLY A 101 14.72 -1.35 14.94
N SER A 102 14.19 -2.05 13.94
CA SER A 102 14.94 -2.39 12.72
C SER A 102 14.45 -1.74 11.42
N PHE A 103 13.31 -1.04 11.44
CA PHE A 103 12.76 -0.44 10.21
C PHE A 103 13.13 1.04 10.08
N ASP A 104 13.49 1.43 8.86
CA ASP A 104 13.65 2.84 8.47
C ASP A 104 12.29 3.50 8.20
N PHE A 105 11.37 2.75 7.58
CA PHE A 105 10.07 3.24 7.20
C PHE A 105 9.00 2.16 7.33
N ILE A 106 7.82 2.55 7.77
CA ILE A 106 6.64 1.67 7.81
C ILE A 106 5.47 2.38 7.15
N LEU A 107 4.86 1.73 6.16
CA LEU A 107 3.62 2.17 5.51
C LEU A 107 2.44 1.44 6.15
N ASP A 108 1.59 2.16 6.86
CA ASP A 108 0.39 1.61 7.48
C ASP A 108 -0.83 1.83 6.59
N THR A 109 -1.36 0.73 6.05
CA THR A 109 -2.50 0.73 5.11
C THR A 109 -3.80 0.24 5.73
N VAL A 110 -3.82 0.06 7.07
CA VAL A 110 -4.96 -0.54 7.78
C VAL A 110 -5.99 0.52 8.15
N SER A 111 -7.25 0.30 7.75
CA SER A 111 -8.38 1.16 8.13
C SER A 111 -9.23 0.58 9.28
N ALA A 112 -8.95 -0.64 9.74
CA ALA A 112 -9.57 -1.22 10.92
C ALA A 112 -8.87 -0.76 12.22
N ASP A 113 -9.53 -0.91 13.36
CA ASP A 113 -8.91 -0.67 14.66
C ASP A 113 -7.68 -1.60 14.84
N HIS A 114 -6.53 -1.02 15.18
CA HIS A 114 -5.30 -1.75 15.41
C HIS A 114 -4.36 -0.99 16.35
N ASP A 115 -3.35 -1.67 16.90
CA ASP A 115 -2.35 -1.03 17.76
C ASP A 115 -1.19 -0.45 16.94
N VAL A 116 -1.26 0.85 16.67
CA VAL A 116 -0.19 1.59 15.97
C VAL A 116 1.12 1.61 16.77
N ASN A 117 1.08 1.52 18.09
CA ASN A 117 2.28 1.53 18.93
C ASN A 117 3.13 0.26 18.72
N ALA A 118 2.48 -0.89 18.47
CA ALA A 118 3.20 -2.10 18.10
C ALA A 118 4.05 -1.89 16.84
N SER A 119 3.52 -1.18 15.83
CA SER A 119 4.27 -0.83 14.62
C SER A 119 5.36 0.23 14.88
N ILE A 120 5.09 1.24 15.72
CA ILE A 120 6.08 2.26 16.11
C ILE A 120 7.28 1.63 16.82
N GLN A 121 7.09 0.57 17.61
CA GLN A 121 8.18 -0.14 18.29
C GLN A 121 9.13 -0.84 17.31
N LEU A 122 8.68 -1.18 16.11
CA LEU A 122 9.51 -1.78 15.07
C LEU A 122 10.46 -0.77 14.40
N LEU A 123 10.15 0.53 14.46
CA LEU A 123 10.99 1.58 13.88
C LEU A 123 12.33 1.68 14.60
N GLY A 124 13.39 1.82 13.81
CA GLY A 124 14.72 2.17 14.28
C GLY A 124 14.86 3.65 14.68
N LEU A 125 16.11 4.07 14.92
CA LEU A 125 16.45 5.46 15.15
C LEU A 125 16.08 6.30 13.91
N ASP A 126 15.41 7.45 14.12
CA ASP A 126 14.93 8.34 13.06
C ASP A 126 13.90 7.70 12.09
N GLY A 127 13.39 6.50 12.41
CA GLY A 127 12.40 5.82 11.58
C GLY A 127 11.07 6.56 11.52
N ASN A 128 10.37 6.40 10.39
CA ASN A 128 9.04 6.99 10.18
C ASN A 128 7.98 5.92 9.98
N LEU A 129 6.80 6.13 10.57
CA LEU A 129 5.57 5.42 10.25
C LEU A 129 4.61 6.38 9.57
N THR A 130 4.19 6.07 8.35
CA THR A 130 3.20 6.86 7.62
C THR A 130 1.87 6.14 7.50
N LEU A 131 0.81 6.80 7.98
CA LEU A 131 -0.56 6.35 7.87
C LEU A 131 -1.14 6.73 6.50
N VAL A 132 -1.66 5.77 5.77
CA VAL A 132 -2.48 5.95 4.57
C VAL A 132 -3.83 5.23 4.68
N GLY A 133 -4.00 4.37 5.67
CA GLY A 133 -5.29 3.86 6.12
C GLY A 133 -6.02 4.89 6.99
N ALA A 134 -7.35 4.85 6.98
CA ALA A 134 -8.20 5.79 7.72
C ALA A 134 -9.16 5.04 8.67
N PRO A 135 -8.72 4.66 9.88
CA PRO A 135 -9.61 4.07 10.86
C PRO A 135 -10.65 5.08 11.35
N GLU A 136 -11.86 4.59 11.67
CA GLU A 136 -12.96 5.46 12.15
C GLU A 136 -12.66 6.12 13.49
N LYS A 137 -11.91 5.42 14.35
CA LYS A 137 -11.55 5.93 15.68
C LYS A 137 -10.14 6.50 15.70
N PRO A 138 -9.90 7.55 16.51
CA PRO A 138 -8.55 8.05 16.74
C PRO A 138 -7.62 6.95 17.25
N LEU A 139 -6.43 6.85 16.67
CA LEU A 139 -5.40 5.93 17.13
C LEU A 139 -4.72 6.49 18.39
N PRO A 140 -4.69 5.74 19.51
CA PRO A 140 -3.96 6.15 20.71
C PRO A 140 -2.46 5.99 20.47
N VAL A 141 -1.71 7.10 20.49
CA VAL A 141 -0.26 7.09 20.30
C VAL A 141 0.45 7.40 21.62
N SER A 142 1.36 6.52 22.03
CA SER A 142 2.22 6.75 23.18
C SER A 142 3.33 7.71 22.84
N SER A 143 3.41 8.87 23.56
CA SER A 143 4.48 9.84 23.33
C SER A 143 5.87 9.23 23.51
N PHE A 144 6.07 8.37 24.52
CA PHE A 144 7.35 7.70 24.76
C PHE A 144 7.74 6.75 23.63
N ALA A 145 6.78 6.15 22.91
CA ALA A 145 7.08 5.30 21.77
C ALA A 145 7.78 6.09 20.64
N LEU A 146 7.49 7.40 20.52
CA LEU A 146 8.12 8.31 19.56
C LEU A 146 9.42 8.91 20.10
N ILE A 147 9.42 9.39 21.36
CA ILE A 147 10.56 10.07 21.99
C ILE A 147 11.79 9.16 22.02
N PHE A 148 11.63 7.90 22.44
CA PHE A 148 12.70 6.91 22.39
C PHE A 148 13.03 6.50 20.96
N GLY A 149 14.15 7.03 20.45
CA GLY A 149 14.61 6.74 19.09
C GLY A 149 14.27 7.84 18.06
N ARG A 150 13.76 9.01 18.51
CA ARG A 150 13.47 10.17 17.65
C ARG A 150 12.63 9.78 16.42
N LYS A 151 11.59 8.95 16.68
CA LYS A 151 10.72 8.41 15.65
C LYS A 151 9.67 9.42 15.22
N SER A 152 9.18 9.27 13.99
CA SER A 152 8.14 10.12 13.42
C SER A 152 6.88 9.33 13.10
N LEU A 153 5.72 9.94 13.34
CA LEU A 153 4.43 9.48 12.86
C LEU A 153 3.88 10.54 11.91
N SER A 154 3.53 10.15 10.71
CA SER A 154 3.03 11.05 9.67
C SER A 154 1.80 10.48 8.99
N GLY A 155 1.12 11.30 8.19
CA GLY A 155 0.04 10.88 7.31
C GLY A 155 0.34 11.31 5.87
N SER A 156 -0.23 10.59 4.91
CA SER A 156 -0.15 10.96 3.49
C SER A 156 -1.49 10.69 2.82
N LEU A 157 -1.95 11.64 2.01
CA LEU A 157 -3.21 11.55 1.28
C LEU A 157 -2.95 11.72 -0.20
N ILE A 158 -3.17 10.64 -0.98
CA ILE A 158 -2.96 10.63 -2.45
C ILE A 158 -1.64 11.34 -2.84
N GLY A 159 -1.65 12.15 -3.92
CA GLY A 159 -0.53 12.96 -4.38
C GLY A 159 -1.01 14.00 -5.38
N GLY A 160 -0.13 14.94 -5.73
CA GLY A 160 -0.41 15.97 -6.74
C GLY A 160 -0.39 15.41 -8.17
N ILE A 161 -0.88 16.21 -9.13
CA ILE A 161 -0.95 15.79 -10.55
C ILE A 161 0.44 15.47 -11.11
N ALA A 162 1.44 16.32 -10.83
CA ALA A 162 2.81 16.09 -11.30
C ALA A 162 3.42 14.80 -10.74
N GLU A 163 3.23 14.55 -9.44
CA GLU A 163 3.70 13.33 -8.79
C GLU A 163 2.95 12.08 -9.28
N THR A 164 1.65 12.24 -9.60
CA THR A 164 0.86 11.14 -10.18
C THR A 164 1.36 10.80 -11.59
N GLN A 165 1.76 11.79 -12.40
CA GLN A 165 2.40 11.53 -13.69
C GLN A 165 3.75 10.84 -13.52
N GLU A 166 4.60 11.31 -12.60
CA GLU A 166 5.87 10.64 -12.26
C GLU A 166 5.65 9.17 -11.88
N MET A 167 4.65 8.90 -11.04
CA MET A 167 4.29 7.53 -10.65
C MET A 167 3.85 6.69 -11.86
N LEU A 168 3.05 7.23 -12.78
CA LEU A 168 2.62 6.51 -13.98
C LEU A 168 3.81 6.21 -14.90
N ASP A 169 4.72 7.17 -15.09
CA ASP A 169 5.92 7.00 -15.91
C ASP A 169 6.83 5.91 -15.28
N PHE A 170 7.03 5.96 -13.97
CA PHE A 170 7.74 4.91 -13.21
C PHE A 170 7.08 3.54 -13.36
N CYS A 171 5.75 3.47 -13.31
CA CYS A 171 5.02 2.23 -13.56
C CYS A 171 5.24 1.70 -14.97
N GLY A 172 5.29 2.58 -15.99
CA GLY A 172 5.61 2.23 -17.36
C GLY A 172 7.02 1.64 -17.51
N GLU A 173 8.02 2.27 -16.89
CA GLU A 173 9.42 1.82 -16.92
C GLU A 173 9.62 0.46 -16.25
N HIS A 174 8.89 0.19 -15.17
CA HIS A 174 9.04 -1.02 -14.37
C HIS A 174 7.98 -2.09 -14.63
N GLY A 175 7.02 -1.86 -15.51
CA GLY A 175 5.92 -2.79 -15.79
C GLY A 175 5.00 -3.03 -14.60
N ILE A 176 4.75 -2.00 -13.78
CA ILE A 176 3.95 -2.12 -12.55
C ILE A 176 2.49 -1.73 -12.82
N THR A 177 1.57 -2.62 -12.48
CA THR A 177 0.13 -2.36 -12.44
C THR A 177 -0.46 -2.92 -11.15
N ALA A 178 -1.70 -2.54 -10.83
CA ALA A 178 -2.43 -3.18 -9.75
C ALA A 178 -2.88 -4.59 -10.15
N ASP A 179 -2.94 -5.51 -9.17
CA ASP A 179 -3.61 -6.80 -9.36
C ASP A 179 -5.12 -6.55 -9.28
N VAL A 180 -5.85 -6.93 -10.33
CA VAL A 180 -7.28 -6.66 -10.47
C VAL A 180 -8.06 -7.88 -10.94
N GLU A 181 -9.33 -7.93 -10.54
CA GLU A 181 -10.35 -8.75 -11.17
C GLU A 181 -11.21 -7.84 -12.05
N VAL A 182 -11.26 -8.14 -13.36
CA VAL A 182 -12.10 -7.36 -14.30
C VAL A 182 -13.50 -7.91 -14.26
N ILE A 183 -14.48 -7.02 -14.06
CA ILE A 183 -15.90 -7.36 -14.00
C ILE A 183 -16.73 -6.49 -14.95
N PRO A 184 -17.85 -6.99 -15.48
CA PRO A 184 -18.83 -6.13 -16.14
C PRO A 184 -19.57 -5.25 -15.12
N ILE A 185 -20.10 -4.11 -15.57
CA ILE A 185 -20.80 -3.16 -14.68
C ILE A 185 -22.01 -3.80 -13.97
N GLN A 186 -22.66 -4.79 -14.58
CA GLN A 186 -23.81 -5.49 -14.02
C GLN A 186 -23.47 -6.25 -12.72
N GLN A 187 -22.18 -6.57 -12.49
CA GLN A 187 -21.72 -7.27 -11.29
C GLN A 187 -21.27 -6.34 -10.17
N VAL A 188 -21.47 -5.03 -10.27
CA VAL A 188 -20.98 -4.06 -9.28
C VAL A 188 -21.50 -4.35 -7.87
N ASN A 189 -22.77 -4.73 -7.72
CA ASN A 189 -23.34 -5.04 -6.39
C ASN A 189 -22.73 -6.31 -5.79
N GLU A 190 -22.50 -7.35 -6.60
CA GLU A 190 -21.81 -8.56 -6.16
C GLU A 190 -20.37 -8.25 -5.74
N ALA A 191 -19.66 -7.40 -6.50
CA ALA A 191 -18.32 -6.96 -6.15
C ALA A 191 -18.26 -6.24 -4.80
N TYR A 192 -19.25 -5.38 -4.48
CA TYR A 192 -19.36 -4.77 -3.16
C TYR A 192 -19.52 -5.81 -2.04
N GLU A 193 -20.40 -6.80 -2.24
CA GLU A 193 -20.58 -7.89 -1.25
C GLU A 193 -19.31 -8.71 -1.05
N ARG A 194 -18.54 -8.96 -2.11
CA ARG A 194 -17.25 -9.64 -2.05
C ARG A 194 -16.19 -8.78 -1.34
N MET A 195 -16.15 -7.48 -1.59
CA MET A 195 -15.23 -6.56 -0.90
C MET A 195 -15.47 -6.55 0.62
N LEU A 196 -16.73 -6.53 1.08
CA LEU A 196 -17.07 -6.59 2.50
C LEU A 196 -16.55 -7.88 3.17
N LYS A 197 -16.43 -8.96 2.41
CA LYS A 197 -15.87 -10.25 2.85
C LYS A 197 -14.37 -10.37 2.65
N SER A 198 -13.69 -9.32 2.17
CA SER A 198 -12.28 -9.34 1.76
C SER A 198 -11.97 -10.39 0.68
N ASP A 199 -12.95 -10.72 -0.15
CA ASP A 199 -12.87 -11.70 -1.23
C ASP A 199 -12.56 -11.01 -2.55
N VAL A 200 -11.36 -10.43 -2.65
CA VAL A 200 -10.80 -9.84 -3.88
C VAL A 200 -9.29 -9.71 -3.78
N LYS A 201 -8.58 -9.95 -4.88
CA LYS A 201 -7.11 -9.76 -4.98
C LYS A 201 -6.77 -8.85 -6.16
N TYR A 202 -6.65 -7.54 -5.96
CA TYR A 202 -6.88 -6.78 -4.71
C TYR A 202 -7.87 -5.65 -4.95
N ARG A 203 -8.28 -5.47 -6.21
CA ARG A 203 -9.24 -4.46 -6.67
C ARG A 203 -10.14 -5.06 -7.74
N PHE A 204 -11.37 -4.57 -7.83
CA PHE A 204 -12.18 -4.75 -9.01
C PHE A 204 -11.93 -3.62 -10.00
N SER A 205 -11.78 -3.97 -11.28
CA SER A 205 -11.76 -3.03 -12.40
C SER A 205 -12.99 -3.30 -13.25
N ILE A 206 -13.80 -2.27 -13.49
CA ILE A 206 -15.06 -2.41 -14.22
C ILE A 206 -14.80 -2.15 -15.71
N ASP A 207 -15.11 -3.16 -16.56
CA ASP A 207 -15.15 -2.95 -17.99
C ASP A 207 -16.39 -2.16 -18.39
N MET A 208 -16.19 -0.87 -18.66
CA MET A 208 -17.27 0.04 -19.04
C MET A 208 -17.87 -0.25 -20.43
N ALA A 209 -17.19 -1.03 -21.29
CA ALA A 209 -17.76 -1.48 -22.56
C ALA A 209 -18.97 -2.39 -22.35
N SER A 210 -19.04 -3.04 -21.19
CA SER A 210 -20.19 -3.90 -20.79
C SER A 210 -21.52 -3.16 -20.66
N LEU A 211 -21.53 -1.81 -20.55
CA LEU A 211 -22.76 -0.99 -20.59
C LEU A 211 -23.54 -1.12 -21.90
N LYS A 212 -22.88 -1.55 -22.99
CA LYS A 212 -23.52 -1.68 -24.31
C LYS A 212 -24.20 -3.04 -24.51
N ASN A 213 -24.11 -3.92 -23.51
CA ASN A 213 -24.60 -5.30 -23.61
C ASN A 213 -25.93 -5.48 -22.84
N GLU A 214 -26.80 -4.48 -22.84
CA GLU A 214 -28.19 -4.56 -22.37
C GLU A 214 -29.12 -5.06 -23.47
#